data_b779fbc9d995e203f56b31c80bd62067
#
_entry.id   b779fbc9d995e203f56b31c80bd62067
#
_cell.length_a   1.000
_cell.length_b   1.000
_cell.length_c   1.000
_cell.angle_alpha   90.00
_cell.angle_beta   90.00
_cell.angle_gamma   90.00
#
_symmetry.space_group_name_H-M   'P 1'
#
loop_
_entity.id
_entity.type
_entity.pdbx_description
1 polymer ?
#
loop_
_entity_poly.entity_id
_entity_poly.type
_entity_poly.pdbx_seq_one_letter_code
_entity_poly.pdbx_strand_id
1 'polypeptide(L)'
;MLKIEIVEFRRAAVLAILTGCFLFGAAALAAAANSNPTVSIAAGQVQGRLLPGGAGAVFRGLPFAQPPVGPLRWREPQPVTPWKGVRDAGESRPPCAQNSSGWNAKEAAASREDCLHLDVWMPQWPSKSPKPVMLWLHGGGNTGGAGASDPLYEGTSLISHGVVLVIADYRLGIFGFLAHPELTRESPHHSSGNYAFLDQIAALQWVHDNIAQFGGDPRNVTVFGQSAGSMDLSVLMTSPLSRGLFHRAIAESGAAGRATPLADAEQAGQRTAGTLKAPAEEALAYLRSLSTADLLRGGRGGTGAVLDGYLFDSDPSAVFAASKALPIPLLIGSNAIEMSDAGSPDALRATIQARYRDLAPKALALYGVASPGDKGSIDPVYGGPNDQWGADIGFRCPGILQGEEHAAAGFPVWEYQFDRAIPPKPNVVHSGELAYVFGNLRPTGSQAGEFGEADRKLSAAIQKYWTNFAKTGDPNGAGVPNWPKYDATSRKFMEFTRAGELAVNENQRRAFCEVFAEAEKASRANR
;
A
#
# COMPACT_ATOMS: atom_id res chain seq x y z
N MET A 1 -78.40 -14.78 -18.97
CA MET A 1 -77.34 -15.67 -18.45
C MET A 1 -76.07 -15.59 -19.28
N LEU A 2 -76.07 -15.43 -20.59
CA LEU A 2 -74.83 -15.48 -21.44
C LEU A 2 -73.86 -14.28 -21.28
N LYS A 3 -74.31 -13.11 -20.78
CA LYS A 3 -73.47 -11.90 -20.60
C LYS A 3 -72.64 -11.91 -19.29
N ILE A 4 -73.00 -12.65 -18.29
CA ILE A 4 -72.28 -12.70 -17.01
C ILE A 4 -71.06 -13.64 -17.11
N GLU A 5 -71.15 -14.76 -17.80
CA GLU A 5 -70.06 -15.70 -17.97
C GLU A 5 -68.87 -15.13 -18.79
N ILE A 6 -69.12 -14.26 -19.79
CA ILE A 6 -68.08 -13.64 -20.61
C ILE A 6 -67.26 -12.62 -19.80
N VAL A 7 -67.83 -11.95 -18.83
CA VAL A 7 -67.16 -10.94 -17.99
C VAL A 7 -66.26 -11.63 -16.98
N GLU A 8 -66.65 -12.76 -16.37
CA GLU A 8 -65.81 -13.53 -15.45
C GLU A 8 -64.63 -14.21 -16.14
N PHE A 9 -64.84 -14.77 -17.37
CA PHE A 9 -63.74 -15.35 -18.13
C PHE A 9 -62.68 -14.33 -18.54
N ARG A 10 -63.08 -13.10 -18.85
CA ARG A 10 -62.11 -12.03 -19.18
C ARG A 10 -61.36 -11.53 -17.96
N ARG A 11 -62.00 -11.47 -16.76
CA ARG A 11 -61.33 -11.10 -15.50
C ARG A 11 -60.32 -12.17 -15.04
N ALA A 12 -60.67 -13.46 -15.16
CA ALA A 12 -59.79 -14.55 -14.83
C ALA A 12 -58.55 -14.61 -15.76
N ALA A 13 -58.75 -14.39 -17.07
CA ALA A 13 -57.66 -14.37 -18.04
C ALA A 13 -56.71 -13.18 -17.85
N VAL A 14 -57.21 -11.99 -17.50
CA VAL A 14 -56.36 -10.82 -17.21
C VAL A 14 -55.61 -10.98 -15.91
N LEU A 15 -56.21 -11.58 -14.89
CA LEU A 15 -55.54 -11.85 -13.61
C LEU A 15 -54.41 -12.91 -13.77
N ALA A 16 -54.67 -13.97 -14.57
CA ALA A 16 -53.65 -14.99 -14.87
C ALA A 16 -52.46 -14.46 -15.67
N ILE A 17 -52.69 -13.53 -16.62
CA ILE A 17 -51.62 -12.88 -17.38
C ILE A 17 -50.81 -11.93 -16.49
N LEU A 18 -51.44 -11.13 -15.63
CA LEU A 18 -50.75 -10.24 -14.70
C LEU A 18 -49.95 -11.05 -13.65
N THR A 19 -50.48 -12.13 -13.13
CA THR A 19 -49.78 -13.00 -12.14
C THR A 19 -48.62 -13.74 -12.83
N GLY A 20 -48.77 -14.19 -14.08
CA GLY A 20 -47.73 -14.82 -14.86
C GLY A 20 -46.56 -13.85 -15.17
N CYS A 21 -46.88 -12.60 -15.55
CA CYS A 21 -45.83 -11.57 -15.79
C CYS A 21 -45.08 -11.19 -14.52
N PHE A 22 -45.73 -11.14 -13.35
CA PHE A 22 -45.08 -10.89 -12.07
C PHE A 22 -44.19 -12.05 -11.62
N LEU A 23 -44.60 -13.29 -11.82
CA LEU A 23 -43.81 -14.47 -11.48
C LEU A 23 -42.62 -14.67 -12.43
N PHE A 24 -42.77 -14.40 -13.73
CA PHE A 24 -41.66 -14.43 -14.68
C PHE A 24 -40.70 -13.28 -14.44
N GLY A 25 -41.16 -12.08 -14.10
CA GLY A 25 -40.32 -10.95 -13.74
C GLY A 25 -39.54 -11.19 -12.44
N ALA A 26 -40.17 -11.77 -11.42
CA ALA A 26 -39.52 -12.13 -10.15
C ALA A 26 -38.50 -13.27 -10.31
N ALA A 27 -38.79 -14.25 -11.13
CA ALA A 27 -37.87 -15.36 -11.41
C ALA A 27 -36.65 -14.90 -12.25
N ALA A 28 -36.84 -13.99 -13.21
CA ALA A 28 -35.76 -13.39 -13.99
C ALA A 28 -34.87 -12.50 -13.14
N LEU A 29 -35.43 -11.72 -12.21
CA LEU A 29 -34.70 -10.91 -11.25
C LEU A 29 -33.93 -11.78 -10.24
N ALA A 30 -34.53 -12.89 -9.78
CA ALA A 30 -33.85 -13.83 -8.87
C ALA A 30 -32.74 -14.63 -9.58
N ALA A 31 -32.92 -14.98 -10.86
CA ALA A 31 -31.88 -15.63 -11.66
C ALA A 31 -30.70 -14.70 -11.96
N ALA A 32 -30.97 -13.42 -12.20
CA ALA A 32 -29.92 -12.40 -12.37
C ALA A 32 -29.15 -12.12 -11.08
N ALA A 33 -29.81 -12.23 -9.91
CA ALA A 33 -29.18 -12.04 -8.61
C ALA A 33 -28.22 -13.18 -8.21
N ASN A 34 -28.37 -14.37 -8.82
CA ASN A 34 -27.52 -15.54 -8.54
C ASN A 34 -26.47 -15.83 -9.62
N SER A 35 -26.43 -15.05 -10.70
CA SER A 35 -25.38 -15.20 -11.73
C SER A 35 -24.07 -14.53 -11.28
N ASN A 36 -22.94 -15.14 -11.63
CA ASN A 36 -21.63 -14.54 -11.41
C ASN A 36 -21.57 -13.13 -12.04
N PRO A 37 -21.04 -12.15 -11.31
CA PRO A 37 -20.98 -10.77 -11.77
C PRO A 37 -20.10 -10.64 -13.02
N THR A 38 -20.61 -9.96 -14.04
CA THR A 38 -19.87 -9.71 -15.29
C THR A 38 -19.81 -8.21 -15.54
N VAL A 39 -18.60 -7.70 -15.83
CA VAL A 39 -18.31 -6.28 -16.06
C VAL A 39 -17.57 -6.12 -17.37
N SER A 40 -17.87 -5.05 -18.10
CA SER A 40 -17.13 -4.65 -19.30
C SER A 40 -16.16 -3.53 -18.94
N ILE A 41 -14.88 -3.75 -19.20
CA ILE A 41 -13.81 -2.76 -19.06
C ILE A 41 -13.23 -2.42 -20.43
N ALA A 42 -12.34 -1.44 -20.51
CA ALA A 42 -11.77 -1.01 -21.79
C ALA A 42 -11.10 -2.16 -22.58
N ALA A 43 -10.47 -3.11 -21.87
CA ALA A 43 -9.77 -4.24 -22.49
C ALA A 43 -10.68 -5.43 -22.86
N GLY A 44 -11.92 -5.54 -22.34
CA GLY A 44 -12.84 -6.65 -22.61
C GLY A 44 -13.79 -6.94 -21.47
N GLN A 45 -14.47 -8.09 -21.52
CA GLN A 45 -15.37 -8.51 -20.44
C GLN A 45 -14.67 -9.39 -19.40
N VAL A 46 -15.05 -9.23 -18.14
CA VAL A 46 -14.52 -10.01 -17.00
C VAL A 46 -15.67 -10.54 -16.15
N GLN A 47 -15.54 -11.78 -15.67
CA GLN A 47 -16.51 -12.40 -14.78
C GLN A 47 -15.88 -12.71 -13.42
N GLY A 48 -16.36 -12.05 -12.40
CA GLY A 48 -15.96 -12.24 -11.01
C GLY A 48 -16.76 -13.32 -10.27
N ARG A 49 -16.77 -13.21 -8.94
CA ARG A 49 -17.53 -14.10 -8.05
C ARG A 49 -18.36 -13.29 -7.07
N LEU A 50 -19.55 -13.77 -6.76
CA LEU A 50 -20.31 -13.28 -5.61
C LEU A 50 -19.62 -13.69 -4.32
N LEU A 51 -19.59 -12.79 -3.35
CA LEU A 51 -19.12 -13.09 -2.01
C LEU A 51 -20.21 -13.80 -1.19
N PRO A 52 -19.83 -14.70 -0.27
CA PRO A 52 -20.78 -15.42 0.57
C PRO A 52 -21.74 -14.48 1.32
N GLY A 53 -22.98 -14.94 1.54
CA GLY A 53 -23.97 -14.20 2.32
C GLY A 53 -24.44 -12.87 1.72
N GLY A 54 -24.17 -12.61 0.43
CA GLY A 54 -24.53 -11.35 -0.21
C GLY A 54 -23.61 -10.18 0.16
N ALA A 55 -22.42 -10.45 0.67
CA ALA A 55 -21.42 -9.47 1.09
C ALA A 55 -20.81 -8.66 -0.07
N GLY A 56 -21.33 -8.79 -1.30
CA GLY A 56 -20.85 -8.09 -2.47
C GLY A 56 -20.27 -9.01 -3.55
N ALA A 57 -19.26 -8.53 -4.25
CA ALA A 57 -18.60 -9.29 -5.32
C ALA A 57 -17.08 -9.03 -5.33
N VAL A 58 -16.34 -9.97 -5.91
CA VAL A 58 -14.90 -9.83 -6.12
C VAL A 58 -14.52 -10.23 -7.55
N PHE A 59 -13.61 -9.46 -8.12
CA PHE A 59 -12.96 -9.72 -9.40
C PHE A 59 -11.46 -9.81 -9.15
N ARG A 60 -10.86 -10.96 -9.46
CA ARG A 60 -9.46 -11.25 -9.16
C ARG A 60 -8.61 -11.39 -10.42
N GLY A 61 -7.33 -11.04 -10.30
CA GLY A 61 -6.36 -11.23 -11.37
C GLY A 61 -6.63 -10.42 -12.62
N LEU A 62 -7.18 -9.22 -12.45
CA LEU A 62 -7.43 -8.28 -13.56
C LEU A 62 -6.12 -7.66 -14.03
N PRO A 63 -5.69 -7.83 -15.29
CA PRO A 63 -4.47 -7.22 -15.77
C PRO A 63 -4.66 -5.70 -15.91
N PHE A 64 -3.72 -4.92 -15.39
CA PHE A 64 -3.68 -3.47 -15.61
C PHE A 64 -2.58 -3.05 -16.59
N ALA A 65 -1.65 -3.96 -16.92
CA ALA A 65 -0.63 -3.78 -17.94
C ALA A 65 -0.34 -5.12 -18.64
N GLN A 66 0.41 -5.09 -19.75
CA GLN A 66 0.93 -6.29 -20.39
C GLN A 66 1.94 -6.98 -19.47
N PRO A 67 2.10 -8.34 -19.57
CA PRO A 67 3.13 -9.06 -18.84
C PRO A 67 4.52 -8.46 -19.10
N PRO A 68 5.28 -8.07 -18.06
CA PRO A 68 6.61 -7.45 -18.21
C PRO A 68 7.70 -8.51 -18.43
N VAL A 69 7.54 -9.35 -19.45
CA VAL A 69 8.41 -10.51 -19.72
C VAL A 69 9.17 -10.36 -21.04
N GLY A 70 10.29 -11.03 -21.17
CA GLY A 70 11.10 -11.04 -22.39
C GLY A 70 11.50 -9.62 -22.83
N PRO A 71 11.09 -9.16 -24.05
CA PRO A 71 11.40 -7.80 -24.52
C PRO A 71 10.79 -6.68 -23.69
N LEU A 72 9.73 -6.97 -22.90
CA LEU A 72 9.09 -6.01 -22.02
C LEU A 72 9.69 -5.99 -20.60
N ARG A 73 10.63 -6.89 -20.27
CA ARG A 73 11.37 -6.84 -19.02
C ARG A 73 12.15 -5.52 -18.94
N TRP A 74 12.01 -4.78 -17.84
CA TRP A 74 12.57 -3.43 -17.63
C TRP A 74 12.11 -2.41 -18.70
N ARG A 75 10.88 -2.52 -19.15
CA ARG A 75 10.17 -1.43 -19.84
C ARG A 75 9.10 -0.85 -18.94
N GLU A 76 8.71 0.36 -19.23
CA GLU A 76 7.51 0.98 -18.67
C GLU A 76 6.30 0.07 -18.91
N PRO A 77 5.30 0.03 -17.99
CA PRO A 77 4.12 -0.81 -18.19
C PRO A 77 3.39 -0.43 -19.48
N GLN A 78 3.09 -1.44 -20.30
CA GLN A 78 2.43 -1.26 -21.58
C GLN A 78 0.92 -1.51 -21.45
N PRO A 79 0.07 -0.80 -22.21
CA PRO A 79 -1.38 -1.00 -22.19
C PRO A 79 -1.77 -2.46 -22.43
N VAL A 80 -2.77 -2.93 -21.71
CA VAL A 80 -3.30 -4.30 -21.86
C VAL A 80 -3.80 -4.54 -23.28
N THR A 81 -3.44 -5.68 -23.86
CA THR A 81 -3.99 -6.10 -25.16
C THR A 81 -5.48 -6.48 -25.00
N PRO A 82 -6.40 -5.82 -25.72
CA PRO A 82 -7.82 -6.16 -25.66
C PRO A 82 -8.09 -7.61 -26.05
N TRP A 83 -9.09 -8.22 -25.39
CA TRP A 83 -9.50 -9.61 -25.67
C TRP A 83 -10.97 -9.72 -26.08
N LYS A 84 -11.30 -10.82 -26.76
CA LYS A 84 -12.67 -11.20 -27.09
C LYS A 84 -13.23 -12.19 -26.06
N GLY A 85 -14.55 -12.16 -25.88
CA GLY A 85 -15.23 -13.03 -24.93
C GLY A 85 -15.09 -12.57 -23.47
N VAL A 86 -15.48 -13.44 -22.56
CA VAL A 86 -15.48 -13.18 -21.11
C VAL A 86 -14.28 -13.88 -20.48
N ARG A 87 -13.39 -13.10 -19.83
CA ARG A 87 -12.26 -13.62 -19.06
C ARG A 87 -12.73 -13.97 -17.66
N ASP A 88 -12.35 -15.14 -17.17
CA ASP A 88 -12.58 -15.52 -15.77
C ASP A 88 -11.67 -14.70 -14.83
N ALA A 89 -12.29 -14.04 -13.88
CA ALA A 89 -11.69 -13.22 -12.82
C ALA A 89 -12.07 -13.77 -11.43
N GLY A 90 -12.09 -15.09 -11.28
CA GLY A 90 -12.41 -15.77 -10.03
C GLY A 90 -11.24 -16.02 -9.10
N GLU A 91 -10.02 -16.04 -9.61
CA GLU A 91 -8.81 -16.40 -8.90
C GLU A 91 -7.74 -15.30 -9.00
N SER A 92 -7.08 -14.99 -7.87
CA SER A 92 -5.91 -14.10 -7.85
C SER A 92 -4.76 -14.72 -8.63
N ARG A 93 -3.92 -13.86 -9.21
CA ARG A 93 -2.75 -14.28 -9.97
C ARG A 93 -1.52 -14.41 -9.07
N PRO A 94 -0.47 -15.09 -9.53
CA PRO A 94 0.79 -15.19 -8.81
C PRO A 94 1.37 -13.81 -8.50
N PRO A 95 2.02 -13.64 -7.33
CA PRO A 95 2.72 -12.41 -6.99
C PRO A 95 3.94 -12.18 -7.87
N CYS A 96 4.48 -10.96 -7.83
CA CYS A 96 5.65 -10.58 -8.60
C CYS A 96 6.91 -11.34 -8.18
N ALA A 97 7.78 -11.61 -9.16
CA ALA A 97 9.01 -12.40 -9.01
C ALA A 97 9.89 -11.85 -7.87
N GLN A 98 10.25 -12.71 -6.94
CA GLN A 98 10.95 -12.36 -5.70
C GLN A 98 11.73 -13.52 -5.11
N ASN A 99 12.75 -13.21 -4.30
CA ASN A 99 13.45 -14.20 -3.49
C ASN A 99 12.71 -14.48 -2.18
N SER A 100 12.90 -15.68 -1.65
CA SER A 100 12.46 -16.01 -0.29
C SER A 100 13.35 -15.35 0.76
N SER A 101 12.74 -14.67 1.70
CA SER A 101 13.37 -14.16 2.93
C SER A 101 12.81 -14.85 4.18
N GLY A 102 12.24 -16.03 4.01
CA GLY A 102 11.60 -16.83 5.06
C GLY A 102 10.15 -16.45 5.31
N TRP A 103 9.88 -15.21 5.67
CA TRP A 103 8.53 -14.72 5.94
C TRP A 103 7.60 -14.75 4.71
N ASN A 104 8.15 -14.63 3.51
CA ASN A 104 7.44 -14.66 2.21
C ASN A 104 7.68 -15.95 1.42
N ALA A 105 8.04 -17.05 2.06
CA ALA A 105 8.45 -18.29 1.38
C ALA A 105 7.37 -18.85 0.44
N LYS A 106 6.11 -18.75 0.82
CA LYS A 106 4.95 -19.20 0.02
C LYS A 106 4.79 -18.34 -1.23
N GLU A 107 4.83 -17.03 -1.06
CA GLU A 107 4.69 -16.02 -2.12
C GLU A 107 5.86 -16.15 -3.11
N ALA A 108 7.09 -16.27 -2.61
CA ALA A 108 8.29 -16.46 -3.43
C ALA A 108 8.21 -17.72 -4.29
N ALA A 109 7.75 -18.84 -3.73
CA ALA A 109 7.60 -20.10 -4.45
C ALA A 109 6.55 -20.01 -5.59
N ALA A 110 5.51 -19.23 -5.40
CA ALA A 110 4.45 -19.00 -6.39
C ALA A 110 4.78 -17.91 -7.41
N SER A 111 5.76 -17.03 -7.11
CA SER A 111 6.01 -15.77 -7.82
C SER A 111 6.38 -15.93 -9.30
N ARG A 112 6.00 -14.95 -10.11
CA ARG A 112 6.23 -14.91 -11.57
C ARG A 112 6.53 -13.47 -12.02
N GLU A 113 7.15 -13.31 -13.19
CA GLU A 113 7.29 -12.00 -13.83
C GLU A 113 5.97 -11.47 -14.40
N ASP A 114 5.09 -12.37 -14.89
CA ASP A 114 3.71 -12.02 -15.31
C ASP A 114 2.85 -11.81 -14.06
N CYS A 115 2.89 -10.58 -13.51
CA CYS A 115 2.32 -10.26 -12.23
C CYS A 115 1.60 -8.90 -12.15
N LEU A 116 1.53 -8.15 -13.25
CA LEU A 116 0.87 -6.82 -13.24
C LEU A 116 -0.64 -6.96 -13.26
N HIS A 117 -1.17 -7.42 -12.13
CA HIS A 117 -2.58 -7.70 -11.91
C HIS A 117 -3.08 -7.00 -10.65
N LEU A 118 -4.39 -6.80 -10.59
CA LEU A 118 -5.07 -6.29 -9.40
C LEU A 118 -6.37 -7.07 -9.15
N ASP A 119 -6.83 -7.03 -7.90
CA ASP A 119 -8.14 -7.52 -7.48
C ASP A 119 -9.04 -6.34 -7.12
N VAL A 120 -10.35 -6.45 -7.43
CA VAL A 120 -11.37 -5.46 -7.07
C VAL A 120 -12.44 -6.12 -6.22
N TRP A 121 -12.64 -5.60 -5.01
CA TRP A 121 -13.65 -6.04 -4.05
C TRP A 121 -14.75 -5.00 -3.95
N MET A 122 -16.00 -5.39 -4.12
CA MET A 122 -17.17 -4.51 -4.15
C MET A 122 -18.11 -4.82 -2.99
N PRO A 123 -18.58 -3.79 -2.23
CA PRO A 123 -19.47 -3.99 -1.09
C PRO A 123 -20.88 -4.42 -1.47
N GLN A 124 -21.24 -4.31 -2.74
CA GLN A 124 -22.58 -4.64 -3.22
C GLN A 124 -22.58 -4.96 -4.71
N TRP A 125 -23.32 -5.98 -5.10
CA TRP A 125 -23.58 -6.32 -6.50
C TRP A 125 -25.07 -6.46 -6.78
N PRO A 126 -25.60 -5.85 -7.87
CA PRO A 126 -24.98 -4.75 -8.61
C PRO A 126 -24.85 -3.49 -7.72
N SER A 127 -23.91 -2.63 -8.07
CA SER A 127 -23.73 -1.36 -7.33
C SER A 127 -24.91 -0.43 -7.59
N LYS A 128 -25.41 0.22 -6.51
CA LYS A 128 -26.53 1.17 -6.60
C LYS A 128 -26.10 2.63 -6.67
N SER A 129 -24.86 2.92 -6.27
CA SER A 129 -24.29 4.28 -6.27
C SER A 129 -22.77 4.19 -6.23
N PRO A 130 -22.05 5.18 -6.79
CA PRO A 130 -20.60 5.23 -6.70
C PRO A 130 -20.12 5.20 -5.23
N LYS A 131 -19.07 4.43 -4.96
CA LYS A 131 -18.46 4.27 -3.63
C LYS A 131 -17.04 4.81 -3.63
N PRO A 132 -16.54 5.33 -2.50
CA PRO A 132 -15.13 5.64 -2.35
C PRO A 132 -14.28 4.42 -2.67
N VAL A 133 -13.13 4.64 -3.29
CA VAL A 133 -12.16 3.61 -3.67
C VAL A 133 -10.97 3.68 -2.73
N MET A 134 -10.50 2.54 -2.25
CA MET A 134 -9.26 2.39 -1.50
C MET A 134 -8.33 1.48 -2.31
N LEU A 135 -7.15 1.98 -2.71
CA LEU A 135 -6.14 1.19 -3.41
C LEU A 135 -5.00 0.87 -2.47
N TRP A 136 -4.73 -0.43 -2.30
CA TRP A 136 -3.69 -0.96 -1.44
C TRP A 136 -2.37 -1.16 -2.17
N LEU A 137 -1.28 -0.67 -1.57
CA LEU A 137 0.11 -0.97 -1.94
C LEU A 137 0.78 -1.75 -0.81
N HIS A 138 1.16 -3.00 -1.09
CA HIS A 138 1.73 -3.89 -0.09
C HIS A 138 3.17 -3.50 0.29
N GLY A 139 3.62 -3.90 1.48
CA GLY A 139 5.00 -3.76 1.94
C GLY A 139 5.89 -4.91 1.49
N GLY A 140 7.07 -5.00 2.13
CA GLY A 140 8.06 -6.04 1.87
C GLY A 140 9.38 -5.50 1.33
N GLY A 141 9.72 -4.25 1.63
CA GLY A 141 11.00 -3.62 1.30
C GLY A 141 11.25 -3.49 -0.20
N ASN A 142 10.20 -3.52 -1.02
CA ASN A 142 10.30 -3.53 -2.48
C ASN A 142 11.09 -4.72 -3.05
N THR A 143 11.31 -5.75 -2.24
CA THR A 143 12.04 -6.97 -2.63
C THR A 143 11.22 -8.24 -2.51
N GLY A 144 10.12 -8.19 -1.79
CA GLY A 144 9.23 -9.32 -1.54
C GLY A 144 7.83 -8.84 -1.13
N GLY A 145 6.93 -9.79 -0.91
CA GLY A 145 5.55 -9.54 -0.57
C GLY A 145 4.58 -9.86 -1.72
N ALA A 146 3.31 -9.70 -1.44
CA ALA A 146 2.24 -9.87 -2.40
C ALA A 146 1.07 -8.98 -2.00
N GLY A 147 0.31 -8.51 -2.96
CA GLY A 147 -0.94 -7.81 -2.71
C GLY A 147 -2.12 -8.79 -2.76
N ALA A 148 -2.60 -9.05 -3.95
CA ALA A 148 -3.84 -9.78 -4.19
C ALA A 148 -3.86 -11.25 -3.71
N SER A 149 -2.71 -11.92 -3.67
CA SER A 149 -2.61 -13.33 -3.28
C SER A 149 -2.33 -13.55 -1.80
N ASP A 150 -2.04 -12.51 -1.00
CA ASP A 150 -1.86 -12.63 0.44
C ASP A 150 -3.23 -12.64 1.16
N PRO A 151 -3.56 -13.72 1.90
CA PRO A 151 -4.83 -13.81 2.63
C PRO A 151 -4.98 -12.77 3.76
N LEU A 152 -3.92 -12.11 4.16
CA LEU A 152 -3.96 -11.00 5.12
C LEU A 152 -4.79 -9.83 4.57
N TYR A 153 -4.78 -9.63 3.26
CA TYR A 153 -5.49 -8.54 2.58
C TYR A 153 -6.86 -8.94 2.03
N GLU A 154 -7.44 -10.05 2.50
CA GLU A 154 -8.81 -10.43 2.14
C GLU A 154 -9.78 -9.28 2.46
N GLY A 155 -10.56 -8.84 1.46
CA GLY A 155 -11.22 -7.55 1.50
C GLY A 155 -12.61 -7.51 2.14
N THR A 156 -13.24 -8.66 2.45
CA THR A 156 -14.65 -8.73 2.85
C THR A 156 -14.99 -7.85 4.05
N SER A 157 -14.12 -7.82 5.06
CA SER A 157 -14.35 -7.00 6.26
C SER A 157 -14.30 -5.51 5.92
N LEU A 158 -13.27 -5.06 5.22
CA LEU A 158 -13.07 -3.65 4.91
C LEU A 158 -14.18 -3.08 4.00
N ILE A 159 -14.57 -3.82 2.95
CA ILE A 159 -15.65 -3.39 2.04
C ILE A 159 -17.02 -3.33 2.74
N SER A 160 -17.23 -4.06 3.83
CA SER A 160 -18.49 -4.01 4.61
C SER A 160 -18.79 -2.59 5.13
N HIS A 161 -17.76 -1.75 5.22
CA HIS A 161 -17.87 -0.32 5.56
C HIS A 161 -18.25 0.56 4.37
N GLY A 162 -18.57 0.00 3.20
CA GLY A 162 -19.13 0.73 2.05
C GLY A 162 -18.08 1.41 1.17
N VAL A 163 -16.91 0.84 1.03
CA VAL A 163 -15.84 1.23 0.09
C VAL A 163 -15.62 0.14 -0.96
N VAL A 164 -15.11 0.50 -2.12
CA VAL A 164 -14.51 -0.44 -3.08
C VAL A 164 -13.04 -0.57 -2.74
N LEU A 165 -12.54 -1.80 -2.59
CA LEU A 165 -11.12 -2.05 -2.33
C LEU A 165 -10.46 -2.57 -3.61
N VAL A 166 -9.32 -1.99 -3.95
CA VAL A 166 -8.44 -2.44 -5.04
C VAL A 166 -7.10 -2.84 -4.42
N ILE A 167 -6.59 -4.00 -4.81
CA ILE A 167 -5.29 -4.52 -4.33
C ILE A 167 -4.43 -4.78 -5.55
N ALA A 168 -3.31 -4.09 -5.67
CA ALA A 168 -2.43 -4.20 -6.83
C ALA A 168 -1.09 -4.86 -6.46
N ASP A 169 -0.59 -5.71 -7.36
CA ASP A 169 0.80 -6.17 -7.36
C ASP A 169 1.64 -5.26 -8.26
N TYR A 170 2.93 -5.13 -7.99
CA TYR A 170 3.89 -4.33 -8.74
C TYR A 170 5.26 -4.99 -8.73
N ARG A 171 6.09 -4.72 -9.73
CA ARG A 171 7.41 -5.35 -9.87
C ARG A 171 8.33 -5.04 -8.68
N LEU A 172 9.13 -6.04 -8.29
CA LEU A 172 9.97 -6.01 -7.11
C LEU A 172 11.46 -6.18 -7.47
N GLY A 173 12.33 -5.74 -6.56
CA GLY A 173 13.76 -5.97 -6.63
C GLY A 173 14.36 -5.64 -8.00
N ILE A 174 15.15 -6.54 -8.54
CA ILE A 174 15.80 -6.33 -9.85
C ILE A 174 14.80 -6.07 -10.99
N PHE A 175 13.58 -6.64 -10.94
CA PHE A 175 12.58 -6.45 -11.99
C PHE A 175 11.90 -5.08 -11.94
N GLY A 176 11.78 -4.49 -10.75
CA GLY A 176 11.14 -3.19 -10.53
C GLY A 176 12.09 -2.00 -10.46
N PHE A 177 13.38 -2.24 -10.13
CA PHE A 177 14.29 -1.16 -9.71
C PHE A 177 15.69 -1.21 -10.35
N LEU A 178 15.91 -1.99 -11.40
CA LEU A 178 17.19 -1.99 -12.10
C LEU A 178 17.33 -0.72 -12.96
N ALA A 179 18.30 0.14 -12.63
CA ALA A 179 18.77 1.20 -13.53
C ALA A 179 20.01 0.69 -14.28
N HIS A 180 20.16 1.05 -15.56
CA HIS A 180 21.33 0.70 -16.37
C HIS A 180 21.44 1.67 -17.55
N PRO A 181 22.65 2.07 -18.01
CA PRO A 181 22.80 3.02 -19.11
C PRO A 181 22.13 2.58 -20.42
N GLU A 182 22.10 1.27 -20.73
CA GLU A 182 21.40 0.75 -21.89
C GLU A 182 19.88 0.87 -21.75
N LEU A 183 19.33 0.66 -20.54
CA LEU A 183 17.91 0.85 -20.25
C LEU A 183 17.51 2.32 -20.39
N THR A 184 18.31 3.22 -19.83
CA THR A 184 18.10 4.67 -19.97
C THR A 184 18.13 5.11 -21.43
N ARG A 185 19.06 4.57 -22.23
CA ARG A 185 19.15 4.88 -23.66
C ARG A 185 17.96 4.33 -24.45
N GLU A 186 17.43 3.18 -24.07
CA GLU A 186 16.27 2.54 -24.72
C GLU A 186 14.95 3.24 -24.36
N SER A 187 14.84 3.85 -23.18
CA SER A 187 13.64 4.51 -22.71
C SER A 187 13.33 5.77 -23.55
N PRO A 188 12.08 5.99 -23.96
CA PRO A 188 11.68 7.22 -24.65
C PRO A 188 11.79 8.45 -23.75
N HIS A 189 11.89 8.26 -22.44
CA HIS A 189 12.04 9.31 -21.43
C HIS A 189 13.47 9.45 -20.91
N HIS A 190 14.43 8.70 -21.44
CA HIS A 190 15.81 8.65 -20.95
C HIS A 190 15.91 8.38 -19.45
N SER A 191 15.10 7.44 -18.95
CA SER A 191 15.00 7.08 -17.54
C SER A 191 15.06 5.57 -17.33
N SER A 192 15.51 5.13 -16.16
CA SER A 192 15.49 3.73 -15.74
C SER A 192 15.50 3.59 -14.21
N GLY A 193 15.09 2.44 -13.68
CA GLY A 193 15.13 2.14 -12.25
C GLY A 193 13.84 2.39 -11.47
N ASN A 194 12.82 2.98 -12.09
CA ASN A 194 11.55 3.34 -11.42
C ASN A 194 10.35 2.51 -11.91
N TYR A 195 10.56 1.31 -12.42
CA TYR A 195 9.47 0.54 -13.07
C TYR A 195 8.36 0.15 -12.09
N ALA A 196 8.69 -0.13 -10.82
CA ALA A 196 7.70 -0.44 -9.79
C ALA A 196 6.75 0.75 -9.53
N PHE A 197 7.27 1.97 -9.44
CA PHE A 197 6.44 3.18 -9.29
C PHE A 197 5.57 3.44 -10.53
N LEU A 198 6.12 3.16 -11.72
CA LEU A 198 5.35 3.26 -12.97
C LEU A 198 4.23 2.20 -13.02
N ASP A 199 4.46 0.99 -12.48
CA ASP A 199 3.41 -0.03 -12.33
C ASP A 199 2.30 0.45 -11.38
N GLN A 200 2.66 1.05 -10.26
CA GLN A 200 1.69 1.62 -9.30
C GLN A 200 0.88 2.76 -9.93
N ILE A 201 1.52 3.62 -10.73
CA ILE A 201 0.83 4.67 -11.51
C ILE A 201 -0.09 4.05 -12.57
N ALA A 202 0.35 3.00 -13.26
CA ALA A 202 -0.49 2.30 -14.22
C ALA A 202 -1.71 1.63 -13.57
N ALA A 203 -1.56 1.08 -12.35
CA ALA A 203 -2.68 0.57 -11.57
C ALA A 203 -3.66 1.69 -11.17
N LEU A 204 -3.16 2.85 -10.78
CA LEU A 204 -3.97 4.04 -10.50
C LEU A 204 -4.69 4.55 -11.75
N GLN A 205 -4.01 4.57 -12.90
CA GLN A 205 -4.63 4.93 -14.18
C GLN A 205 -5.72 3.92 -14.55
N TRP A 206 -5.47 2.63 -14.34
CA TRP A 206 -6.50 1.60 -14.54
C TRP A 206 -7.72 1.83 -13.65
N VAL A 207 -7.53 2.21 -12.38
CA VAL A 207 -8.62 2.59 -11.47
C VAL A 207 -9.38 3.79 -12.02
N HIS A 208 -8.68 4.85 -12.40
CA HIS A 208 -9.29 6.04 -13.00
C HIS A 208 -10.21 5.69 -14.18
N ASP A 209 -9.76 4.80 -15.07
CA ASP A 209 -10.43 4.51 -16.33
C ASP A 209 -11.57 3.47 -16.18
N ASN A 210 -11.48 2.55 -15.20
CA ASN A 210 -12.34 1.37 -15.16
C ASN A 210 -13.19 1.23 -13.89
N ILE A 211 -12.82 1.84 -12.75
CA ILE A 211 -13.41 1.51 -11.45
C ILE A 211 -14.89 1.87 -11.35
N ALA A 212 -15.37 2.80 -12.17
CA ALA A 212 -16.79 3.15 -12.25
C ALA A 212 -17.66 1.94 -12.65
N GLN A 213 -17.14 1.03 -13.48
CA GLN A 213 -17.82 -0.19 -13.88
C GLN A 213 -17.99 -1.18 -12.72
N PHE A 214 -17.14 -1.06 -11.71
CA PHE A 214 -17.18 -1.82 -10.46
C PHE A 214 -17.88 -1.04 -9.33
N GLY A 215 -18.56 0.06 -9.64
CA GLY A 215 -19.29 0.88 -8.68
C GLY A 215 -18.40 1.74 -7.78
N GLY A 216 -17.13 1.95 -8.13
CA GLY A 216 -16.25 2.92 -7.48
C GLY A 216 -16.38 4.32 -8.09
N ASP A 217 -16.05 5.36 -7.32
CA ASP A 217 -15.94 6.73 -7.82
C ASP A 217 -14.47 7.05 -8.12
N PRO A 218 -14.08 7.20 -9.41
CA PRO A 218 -12.70 7.52 -9.78
C PRO A 218 -12.23 8.89 -9.28
N ARG A 219 -13.15 9.77 -8.84
CA ARG A 219 -12.84 11.07 -8.25
C ARG A 219 -12.74 11.03 -6.73
N ASN A 220 -12.87 9.85 -6.13
CA ASN A 220 -12.78 9.63 -4.68
C ASN A 220 -11.91 8.41 -4.37
N VAL A 221 -10.63 8.50 -4.74
CA VAL A 221 -9.63 7.44 -4.58
C VAL A 221 -8.69 7.79 -3.42
N THR A 222 -8.56 6.88 -2.48
CA THR A 222 -7.57 6.91 -1.40
C THR A 222 -6.55 5.82 -1.67
N VAL A 223 -5.27 6.17 -1.74
CA VAL A 223 -4.19 5.18 -1.72
C VAL A 223 -3.76 4.94 -0.29
N PHE A 224 -3.59 3.69 0.08
CA PHE A 224 -3.05 3.33 1.37
C PHE A 224 -2.02 2.22 1.22
N GLY A 225 -1.01 2.22 2.08
CA GLY A 225 0.08 1.26 2.00
C GLY A 225 0.88 1.20 3.29
N GLN A 226 1.58 0.09 3.49
CA GLN A 226 2.37 -0.16 4.67
C GLN A 226 3.83 -0.42 4.31
N SER A 227 4.77 0.01 5.20
CA SER A 227 6.21 -0.23 5.00
C SER A 227 6.69 0.33 3.65
N ALA A 228 7.27 -0.50 2.79
CA ALA A 228 7.66 -0.09 1.44
C ALA A 228 6.48 0.51 0.65
N GLY A 229 5.27 -0.08 0.74
CA GLY A 229 4.08 0.47 0.07
C GLY A 229 3.67 1.85 0.59
N SER A 230 3.92 2.14 1.87
CA SER A 230 3.74 3.48 2.46
C SER A 230 4.82 4.45 1.97
N MET A 231 6.07 3.99 1.90
CA MET A 231 7.18 4.79 1.34
C MET A 231 6.91 5.11 -0.13
N ASP A 232 6.46 4.13 -0.90
CA ASP A 232 6.12 4.28 -2.32
C ASP A 232 4.96 5.27 -2.50
N LEU A 233 3.88 5.13 -1.72
CA LEU A 233 2.78 6.10 -1.70
C LEU A 233 3.29 7.52 -1.43
N SER A 234 4.14 7.68 -0.43
CA SER A 234 4.70 8.97 -0.06
C SER A 234 5.56 9.55 -1.20
N VAL A 235 6.29 8.69 -1.92
CA VAL A 235 7.05 9.06 -3.11
C VAL A 235 6.09 9.45 -4.26
N LEU A 236 5.01 8.69 -4.48
CA LEU A 236 3.99 9.03 -5.50
C LEU A 236 3.32 10.38 -5.23
N MET A 237 3.17 10.80 -3.96
CA MET A 237 2.67 12.14 -3.63
C MET A 237 3.57 13.27 -4.15
N THR A 238 4.78 12.98 -4.57
CA THR A 238 5.73 13.96 -5.11
C THR A 238 5.85 13.92 -6.64
N SER A 239 5.30 12.90 -7.30
CA SER A 239 5.40 12.73 -8.75
C SER A 239 4.34 13.54 -9.50
N PRO A 240 4.71 14.27 -10.56
CA PRO A 240 3.75 14.93 -11.43
C PRO A 240 2.85 13.92 -12.17
N LEU A 241 3.32 12.69 -12.41
CA LEU A 241 2.58 11.65 -13.16
C LEU A 241 1.42 11.05 -12.37
N SER A 242 1.40 11.18 -11.05
CA SER A 242 0.31 10.70 -10.20
C SER A 242 -0.77 11.75 -9.92
N ARG A 243 -0.58 12.97 -10.41
CA ARG A 243 -1.50 14.09 -10.16
C ARG A 243 -2.91 13.80 -10.68
N GLY A 244 -3.90 13.90 -9.80
CA GLY A 244 -5.32 13.66 -10.13
C GLY A 244 -5.74 12.19 -10.15
N LEU A 245 -4.80 11.24 -9.97
CA LEU A 245 -5.12 9.81 -9.91
C LEU A 245 -5.61 9.36 -8.54
N PHE A 246 -5.24 10.07 -7.47
CA PHE A 246 -5.75 9.83 -6.13
C PHE A 246 -5.93 11.15 -5.35
N HIS A 247 -6.74 11.10 -4.30
CA HIS A 247 -7.30 12.28 -3.64
C HIS A 247 -7.01 12.31 -2.13
N ARG A 248 -6.49 11.20 -1.57
CA ARG A 248 -6.13 11.03 -0.16
C ARG A 248 -5.05 9.97 -0.03
N ALA A 249 -4.27 10.06 1.04
CA ALA A 249 -3.20 9.13 1.34
C ALA A 249 -3.28 8.64 2.79
N ILE A 250 -3.10 7.31 3.01
CA ILE A 250 -2.88 6.73 4.33
C ILE A 250 -1.54 6.02 4.31
N ALA A 251 -0.58 6.56 5.03
CA ALA A 251 0.81 6.09 5.08
C ALA A 251 1.07 5.34 6.41
N GLU A 252 1.17 4.01 6.32
CA GLU A 252 1.33 3.12 7.47
C GLU A 252 2.80 2.68 7.58
N SER A 253 3.52 3.14 8.60
CA SER A 253 4.92 2.80 8.85
C SER A 253 5.83 3.02 7.64
N GLY A 254 5.82 4.25 7.08
CA GLY A 254 6.70 4.63 5.97
C GLY A 254 6.48 6.08 5.53
N ALA A 255 7.56 6.72 5.10
CA ALA A 255 7.57 8.10 4.60
C ALA A 255 8.44 8.20 3.35
N ALA A 256 8.33 9.30 2.62
CA ALA A 256 9.16 9.58 1.46
C ALA A 256 10.64 9.62 1.84
N GLY A 257 11.40 8.70 1.30
CA GLY A 257 12.85 8.67 1.42
C GLY A 257 13.52 9.60 0.42
N ARG A 258 14.83 9.49 0.36
CA ARG A 258 15.66 10.15 -0.64
C ARG A 258 15.72 9.34 -1.92
N ALA A 259 15.75 10.01 -3.06
CA ALA A 259 16.00 9.39 -4.34
C ALA A 259 17.51 9.24 -4.60
N THR A 260 17.88 8.15 -5.26
CA THR A 260 19.25 7.93 -5.74
C THR A 260 19.43 8.66 -7.07
N PRO A 261 20.51 9.45 -7.27
CA PRO A 261 20.81 10.03 -8.58
C PRO A 261 20.89 8.96 -9.67
N LEU A 262 20.36 9.24 -10.87
CA LEU A 262 20.32 8.26 -11.96
C LEU A 262 21.69 7.66 -12.28
N ALA A 263 22.72 8.50 -12.35
CA ALA A 263 24.09 8.03 -12.62
C ALA A 263 24.60 7.02 -11.58
N ASP A 264 24.29 7.23 -10.30
CA ASP A 264 24.70 6.33 -9.21
C ASP A 264 23.91 5.00 -9.27
N ALA A 265 22.61 5.09 -9.60
CA ALA A 265 21.76 3.93 -9.80
C ALA A 265 22.21 3.10 -11.03
N GLU A 266 22.58 3.75 -12.13
CA GLU A 266 23.14 3.10 -13.30
C GLU A 266 24.46 2.39 -13.01
N GLN A 267 25.37 3.02 -12.26
CA GLN A 267 26.61 2.37 -11.83
C GLN A 267 26.33 1.13 -10.95
N ALA A 268 25.31 1.19 -10.07
CA ALA A 268 24.90 0.03 -9.29
C ALA A 268 24.35 -1.07 -10.19
N GLY A 269 23.57 -0.73 -11.22
CA GLY A 269 23.08 -1.66 -12.22
C GLY A 269 24.19 -2.30 -13.06
N GLN A 270 25.19 -1.54 -13.45
CA GLN A 270 26.39 -2.10 -14.12
C GLN A 270 27.14 -3.09 -13.24
N ARG A 271 27.30 -2.81 -11.93
CA ARG A 271 27.87 -3.78 -10.99
C ARG A 271 27.03 -5.05 -10.88
N THR A 272 25.68 -4.90 -10.87
CA THR A 272 24.76 -6.04 -10.90
C THR A 272 24.92 -6.85 -12.18
N ALA A 273 24.99 -6.21 -13.34
CA ALA A 273 25.26 -6.87 -14.62
C ALA A 273 26.58 -7.63 -14.61
N GLY A 274 27.64 -7.04 -14.07
CA GLY A 274 28.95 -7.70 -13.89
C GLY A 274 28.88 -8.94 -12.97
N THR A 275 28.11 -8.88 -11.87
CA THR A 275 27.88 -10.02 -10.99
C THR A 275 27.17 -11.16 -11.74
N LEU A 276 26.25 -10.82 -12.63
CA LEU A 276 25.54 -11.76 -13.51
C LEU A 276 26.35 -12.17 -14.75
N LYS A 277 27.60 -11.71 -14.87
CA LYS A 277 28.53 -12.01 -15.97
C LYS A 277 28.05 -11.50 -17.34
N ALA A 278 27.28 -10.44 -17.36
CA ALA A 278 26.84 -9.82 -18.61
C ALA A 278 28.05 -9.17 -19.33
N PRO A 279 28.16 -9.30 -20.67
CA PRO A 279 29.15 -8.57 -21.47
C PRO A 279 28.89 -7.05 -21.36
N ALA A 280 29.97 -6.26 -21.32
CA ALA A 280 29.84 -4.82 -21.10
C ALA A 280 29.09 -4.09 -22.24
N GLU A 281 29.23 -4.55 -23.48
CA GLU A 281 28.66 -3.92 -24.68
C GLU A 281 27.24 -4.37 -25.03
N GLU A 282 26.78 -5.51 -24.47
CA GLU A 282 25.47 -6.11 -24.77
C GLU A 282 24.79 -6.58 -23.47
N ALA A 283 24.98 -5.83 -22.39
CA ALA A 283 24.53 -6.23 -21.08
C ALA A 283 23.03 -6.44 -21.02
N LEU A 284 22.24 -5.54 -21.62
CA LEU A 284 20.79 -5.61 -21.57
C LEU A 284 20.22 -6.84 -22.33
N ALA A 285 20.75 -7.12 -23.53
CA ALA A 285 20.33 -8.28 -24.31
C ALA A 285 20.62 -9.59 -23.55
N TYR A 286 21.81 -9.70 -22.97
CA TYR A 286 22.19 -10.83 -22.13
C TYR A 286 21.28 -10.97 -20.89
N LEU A 287 21.08 -9.89 -20.12
CA LEU A 287 20.23 -9.91 -18.93
C LEU A 287 18.78 -10.30 -19.25
N ARG A 288 18.24 -9.86 -20.41
CA ARG A 288 16.92 -10.26 -20.89
C ARG A 288 16.85 -11.74 -21.27
N SER A 289 17.97 -12.36 -21.66
CA SER A 289 18.03 -13.78 -21.99
C SER A 289 18.06 -14.70 -20.76
N LEU A 290 18.43 -14.16 -19.58
CA LEU A 290 18.52 -14.94 -18.36
C LEU A 290 17.12 -15.36 -17.85
N SER A 291 17.08 -16.53 -17.21
CA SER A 291 15.87 -16.97 -16.52
C SER A 291 15.58 -16.08 -15.31
N THR A 292 14.31 -16.03 -14.90
CA THR A 292 13.87 -15.36 -13.66
C THR A 292 14.71 -15.82 -12.46
N ALA A 293 14.95 -17.13 -12.36
CA ALA A 293 15.73 -17.71 -11.27
C ALA A 293 17.21 -17.28 -11.27
N ASP A 294 17.82 -17.12 -12.45
CA ASP A 294 19.20 -16.64 -12.56
C ASP A 294 19.32 -15.18 -12.13
N LEU A 295 18.38 -14.35 -12.57
CA LEU A 295 18.31 -12.95 -12.17
C LEU A 295 18.12 -12.80 -10.66
N LEU A 296 17.24 -13.59 -10.05
CA LEU A 296 16.99 -13.53 -8.61
C LEU A 296 18.20 -14.00 -7.80
N ARG A 297 18.97 -14.98 -8.27
CA ARG A 297 20.16 -15.49 -7.55
C ARG A 297 21.32 -14.49 -7.54
N GLY A 298 21.54 -13.79 -8.62
CA GLY A 298 22.72 -12.94 -8.79
C GLY A 298 22.42 -11.44 -8.83
N GLY A 299 21.17 -11.07 -9.03
CA GLY A 299 20.75 -9.69 -9.21
C GLY A 299 20.21 -9.05 -7.94
N ARG A 300 20.86 -7.99 -7.47
CA ARG A 300 20.28 -7.07 -6.49
C ARG A 300 19.88 -5.80 -7.25
N GLY A 301 18.57 -5.56 -7.41
CA GLY A 301 18.07 -4.28 -7.86
C GLY A 301 18.14 -3.24 -6.74
N GLY A 302 17.89 -1.98 -7.07
CA GLY A 302 17.52 -0.97 -6.10
C GLY A 302 16.18 -1.32 -5.42
N THR A 303 15.80 -0.54 -4.44
CA THR A 303 14.52 -0.71 -3.71
C THR A 303 13.81 0.62 -3.46
N GLY A 304 14.35 1.72 -3.98
CA GLY A 304 13.86 3.06 -3.76
C GLY A 304 13.86 3.90 -5.03
N ALA A 305 13.37 5.12 -4.91
CA ALA A 305 13.25 6.06 -6.01
C ALA A 305 14.61 6.41 -6.64
N VAL A 306 14.62 6.53 -7.95
CA VAL A 306 15.74 7.05 -8.74
C VAL A 306 15.36 8.45 -9.26
N LEU A 307 16.23 9.44 -9.04
CA LEU A 307 16.04 10.78 -9.56
C LEU A 307 16.36 10.78 -11.05
N ASP A 308 15.36 10.55 -11.87
CA ASP A 308 15.48 10.25 -13.30
C ASP A 308 15.05 11.40 -14.23
N GLY A 309 14.50 12.49 -13.67
CA GLY A 309 13.99 13.63 -14.42
C GLY A 309 12.67 13.41 -15.14
N TYR A 310 12.11 12.19 -15.10
CA TYR A 310 10.83 11.84 -15.71
C TYR A 310 9.74 11.60 -14.66
N LEU A 311 9.94 10.62 -13.79
CA LEU A 311 9.04 10.33 -12.71
C LEU A 311 9.26 11.30 -11.54
N PHE A 312 10.51 11.65 -11.29
CA PHE A 312 10.93 12.59 -10.25
C PHE A 312 12.01 13.54 -10.81
N ASP A 313 11.73 14.84 -10.75
CA ASP A 313 12.69 15.91 -11.06
C ASP A 313 13.41 16.43 -9.82
N SER A 314 12.94 16.05 -8.63
CA SER A 314 13.45 16.50 -7.34
C SER A 314 13.39 15.37 -6.31
N ASP A 315 14.26 15.41 -5.32
CA ASP A 315 14.26 14.45 -4.20
C ASP A 315 12.92 14.47 -3.47
N PRO A 316 12.22 13.32 -3.32
CA PRO A 316 10.88 13.29 -2.73
C PRO A 316 10.81 13.94 -1.34
N SER A 317 11.82 13.70 -0.48
CA SER A 317 11.85 14.33 0.85
C SER A 317 12.03 15.86 0.78
N ALA A 318 12.72 16.38 -0.24
CA ALA A 318 12.85 17.81 -0.46
C ALA A 318 11.56 18.43 -1.01
N VAL A 319 10.77 17.68 -1.79
CA VAL A 319 9.46 18.12 -2.30
C VAL A 319 8.50 18.39 -1.15
N PHE A 320 8.45 17.52 -0.11
CA PHE A 320 7.67 17.75 1.11
C PHE A 320 8.16 18.99 1.86
N ALA A 321 9.46 19.09 2.09
CA ALA A 321 10.06 20.24 2.78
C ALA A 321 9.80 21.58 2.04
N ALA A 322 9.67 21.54 0.72
CA ALA A 322 9.34 22.71 -0.10
C ALA A 322 7.84 22.96 -0.26
N SER A 323 6.98 22.20 0.43
CA SER A 323 5.50 22.30 0.33
C SER A 323 4.97 22.09 -1.10
N LYS A 324 5.62 21.20 -1.87
CA LYS A 324 5.28 20.92 -3.29
C LYS A 324 4.64 19.54 -3.51
N ALA A 325 4.49 18.74 -2.46
CA ALA A 325 3.78 17.47 -2.55
C ALA A 325 2.30 17.68 -2.93
N LEU A 326 1.63 16.62 -3.40
CA LEU A 326 0.21 16.71 -3.78
C LEU A 326 -0.65 17.29 -2.63
N PRO A 327 -1.54 18.26 -2.93
CA PRO A 327 -2.34 18.98 -1.94
C PRO A 327 -3.55 18.16 -1.47
N ILE A 328 -3.31 17.02 -0.85
CA ILE A 328 -4.35 16.06 -0.43
C ILE A 328 -4.29 15.78 1.07
N PRO A 329 -5.39 15.39 1.72
CA PRO A 329 -5.38 14.93 3.10
C PRO A 329 -4.46 13.72 3.30
N LEU A 330 -3.72 13.70 4.42
CA LEU A 330 -2.78 12.65 4.79
C LEU A 330 -3.11 12.09 6.18
N LEU A 331 -3.25 10.78 6.29
CA LEU A 331 -3.23 10.05 7.54
C LEU A 331 -1.90 9.29 7.59
N ILE A 332 -1.10 9.47 8.63
CA ILE A 332 0.24 8.90 8.73
C ILE A 332 0.54 8.42 10.13
N GLY A 333 1.25 7.33 10.26
CA GLY A 333 1.65 6.83 11.57
C GLY A 333 2.56 5.62 11.50
N SER A 334 2.87 5.07 12.67
CA SER A 334 3.77 3.92 12.82
C SER A 334 3.40 3.08 14.04
N ASN A 335 3.97 1.88 14.11
CA ASN A 335 3.87 1.07 15.31
C ASN A 335 4.83 1.58 16.41
N ALA A 336 4.52 1.30 17.67
CA ALA A 336 5.38 1.67 18.78
C ALA A 336 6.75 0.97 18.70
N ILE A 337 6.76 -0.30 18.32
CA ILE A 337 7.97 -1.03 17.95
C ILE A 337 7.80 -1.51 16.50
N GLU A 338 8.83 -1.28 15.71
CA GLU A 338 8.88 -1.65 14.29
C GLU A 338 9.93 -2.74 14.07
N MET A 339 10.97 -2.45 13.32
CA MET A 339 12.11 -3.33 13.10
C MET A 339 13.24 -2.94 14.05
N SER A 340 13.78 -3.91 14.78
CA SER A 340 14.92 -3.70 15.66
C SER A 340 16.23 -3.78 14.89
N ASP A 341 17.13 -2.85 15.12
CA ASP A 341 18.52 -3.00 14.67
C ASP A 341 19.23 -4.05 15.53
N ALA A 342 19.77 -5.07 14.87
CA ALA A 342 20.56 -6.08 15.55
C ALA A 342 21.95 -5.51 15.91
N GLY A 343 22.29 -5.49 17.21
CA GLY A 343 23.62 -5.05 17.64
C GLY A 343 23.74 -4.84 19.14
N SER A 344 24.96 -4.58 19.59
CA SER A 344 25.20 -4.20 20.97
C SER A 344 24.93 -2.70 21.17
N PRO A 345 24.68 -2.23 22.40
CA PRO A 345 24.60 -0.80 22.69
C PRO A 345 25.83 0.01 22.24
N ASP A 346 27.03 -0.60 22.27
CA ASP A 346 28.25 0.03 21.74
C ASP A 346 28.25 0.16 20.22
N ALA A 347 27.70 -0.82 19.48
CA ALA A 347 27.50 -0.72 18.04
C ALA A 347 26.48 0.38 17.69
N LEU A 348 25.39 0.45 18.45
CA LEU A 348 24.39 1.52 18.31
C LEU A 348 25.03 2.90 18.58
N ARG A 349 25.85 3.02 19.63
CA ARG A 349 26.59 4.26 19.92
C ARG A 349 27.43 4.71 18.73
N ALA A 350 28.20 3.80 18.12
CA ALA A 350 29.01 4.11 16.95
C ALA A 350 28.14 4.55 15.74
N THR A 351 26.99 3.89 15.53
CA THR A 351 26.03 4.24 14.49
C THR A 351 25.46 5.65 14.69
N ILE A 352 25.05 5.98 15.92
CA ILE A 352 24.55 7.32 16.29
C ILE A 352 25.62 8.39 16.05
N GLN A 353 26.86 8.14 16.45
CA GLN A 353 27.99 9.06 16.24
C GLN A 353 28.22 9.34 14.73
N ALA A 354 28.24 8.28 13.94
CA ALA A 354 28.44 8.41 12.49
C ALA A 354 27.30 9.18 11.80
N ARG A 355 26.04 8.91 12.19
CA ARG A 355 24.86 9.54 11.59
C ARG A 355 24.70 11.00 11.99
N TYR A 356 24.82 11.31 13.27
CA TYR A 356 24.43 12.63 13.80
C TYR A 356 25.59 13.60 14.00
N ARG A 357 26.85 13.16 13.93
CA ARG A 357 28.05 14.03 14.00
C ARG A 357 27.97 14.99 15.19
N ASP A 358 27.84 16.28 14.95
CA ASP A 358 27.78 17.31 15.99
C ASP A 358 26.54 17.20 16.90
N LEU A 359 25.45 16.61 16.40
CA LEU A 359 24.23 16.33 17.17
C LEU A 359 24.31 15.00 17.95
N ALA A 360 25.37 14.19 17.75
CA ALA A 360 25.52 12.89 18.37
C ALA A 360 25.44 12.92 19.91
N PRO A 361 26.06 13.87 20.65
CA PRO A 361 25.95 13.92 22.09
C PRO A 361 24.49 13.97 22.60
N LYS A 362 23.63 14.76 21.93
CA LYS A 362 22.21 14.87 22.26
C LYS A 362 21.48 13.54 21.99
N ALA A 363 21.70 12.94 20.83
CA ALA A 363 21.10 11.65 20.49
C ALA A 363 21.56 10.52 21.44
N LEU A 364 22.86 10.41 21.72
CA LEU A 364 23.44 9.40 22.59
C LEU A 364 22.83 9.45 24.01
N ALA A 365 22.61 10.66 24.53
CA ALA A 365 21.97 10.84 25.83
C ALA A 365 20.52 10.35 25.82
N LEU A 366 19.75 10.63 24.76
CA LEU A 366 18.36 10.21 24.62
C LEU A 366 18.22 8.68 24.60
N TYR A 367 19.10 7.97 23.88
CA TYR A 367 19.08 6.49 23.82
C TYR A 367 19.80 5.84 25.01
N GLY A 368 20.42 6.60 25.91
CA GLY A 368 21.13 6.10 27.08
C GLY A 368 22.41 5.32 26.76
N VAL A 369 23.10 5.68 25.68
CA VAL A 369 24.34 5.03 25.19
C VAL A 369 25.49 6.04 25.06
N ALA A 370 25.57 7.02 25.96
CA ALA A 370 26.54 8.10 25.91
C ALA A 370 27.98 7.63 26.11
N SER A 371 28.20 6.65 26.99
CA SER A 371 29.51 6.13 27.33
C SER A 371 29.71 4.68 26.86
N PRO A 372 30.96 4.26 26.62
CA PRO A 372 31.27 2.84 26.39
C PRO A 372 30.79 1.95 27.54
N GLY A 373 30.10 0.87 27.22
CA GLY A 373 29.55 -0.06 28.19
C GLY A 373 28.18 0.32 28.76
N ASP A 374 27.60 1.47 28.39
CA ASP A 374 26.20 1.79 28.69
C ASP A 374 25.27 0.75 28.08
N LYS A 375 24.21 0.37 28.82
CA LYS A 375 23.26 -0.66 28.36
C LYS A 375 22.09 -0.07 27.55
N GLY A 376 21.98 1.25 27.51
CA GLY A 376 20.86 1.95 26.88
C GLY A 376 19.62 2.06 27.77
N SER A 377 18.75 2.99 27.44
CA SER A 377 17.47 3.16 28.12
C SER A 377 16.45 2.12 27.65
N ILE A 378 15.70 1.55 28.59
CA ILE A 378 14.56 0.67 28.29
C ILE A 378 13.29 1.46 28.52
N ASP A 379 12.43 1.49 27.50
CA ASP A 379 11.13 2.14 27.57
C ASP A 379 10.02 1.06 27.53
N PRO A 380 9.00 1.15 28.38
CA PRO A 380 7.94 0.14 28.44
C PRO A 380 7.07 0.07 27.19
N VAL A 381 7.01 1.15 26.39
CA VAL A 381 6.25 1.23 25.12
C VAL A 381 7.16 0.95 23.93
N TYR A 382 8.35 1.57 23.92
CA TYR A 382 9.24 1.58 22.75
C TYR A 382 10.38 0.55 22.82
N GLY A 383 10.43 -0.26 23.87
CA GLY A 383 11.42 -1.34 23.99
C GLY A 383 12.82 -0.91 24.36
N GLY A 384 13.81 -1.72 24.00
CA GLY A 384 15.22 -1.45 24.23
C GLY A 384 15.79 -0.39 23.26
N PRO A 385 17.04 0.06 23.46
CA PRO A 385 17.63 1.14 22.67
C PRO A 385 17.69 0.83 21.16
N ASN A 386 17.90 -0.43 20.77
CA ASN A 386 17.91 -0.84 19.37
C ASN A 386 16.50 -0.88 18.76
N ASP A 387 15.48 -1.29 19.54
CA ASP A 387 14.08 -1.23 19.12
C ASP A 387 13.65 0.22 18.89
N GLN A 388 13.99 1.09 19.87
CA GLN A 388 13.72 2.53 19.79
C GLN A 388 14.40 3.15 18.57
N TRP A 389 15.70 2.87 18.37
CA TRP A 389 16.47 3.39 17.25
C TRP A 389 15.90 2.95 15.90
N GLY A 390 15.68 1.64 15.71
CA GLY A 390 15.15 1.10 14.46
C GLY A 390 13.80 1.69 14.09
N ALA A 391 12.88 1.80 15.07
CA ALA A 391 11.58 2.41 14.87
C ALA A 391 11.66 3.93 14.61
N ASP A 392 12.48 4.66 15.38
CA ASP A 392 12.60 6.11 15.26
C ASP A 392 13.22 6.52 13.92
N ILE A 393 14.28 5.84 13.45
CA ILE A 393 15.01 6.22 12.25
C ILE A 393 14.38 5.68 10.97
N GLY A 394 13.81 4.47 11.04
CA GLY A 394 13.25 3.82 9.86
C GLY A 394 11.84 4.28 9.51
N PHE A 395 11.04 4.65 10.52
CA PHE A 395 9.59 4.79 10.33
C PHE A 395 9.00 6.01 11.01
N ARG A 396 9.13 6.12 12.35
CA ARG A 396 8.41 7.11 13.15
C ARG A 396 8.83 8.54 12.87
N CYS A 397 10.11 8.88 13.05
CA CYS A 397 10.56 10.27 12.87
C CYS A 397 10.51 10.73 11.42
N PRO A 398 10.82 9.91 10.40
CA PRO A 398 10.51 10.26 9.01
C PRO A 398 9.03 10.56 8.79
N GLY A 399 8.12 9.73 9.34
CA GLY A 399 6.67 9.93 9.23
C GLY A 399 6.19 11.21 9.89
N ILE A 400 6.62 11.47 11.14
CA ILE A 400 6.30 12.71 11.87
C ILE A 400 6.81 13.93 11.09
N LEU A 401 8.06 13.91 10.61
CA LEU A 401 8.63 15.03 9.84
C LEU A 401 7.83 15.29 8.56
N GLN A 402 7.48 14.24 7.82
CA GLN A 402 6.65 14.36 6.61
C GLN A 402 5.26 14.93 6.94
N GLY A 403 4.62 14.47 8.02
CA GLY A 403 3.34 14.98 8.50
C GLY A 403 3.42 16.45 8.88
N GLU A 404 4.46 16.85 9.63
CA GLU A 404 4.73 18.24 10.00
C GLU A 404 4.93 19.14 8.77
N GLU A 405 5.75 18.71 7.81
CA GLU A 405 6.01 19.45 6.56
C GLU A 405 4.73 19.59 5.72
N HIS A 406 3.93 18.54 5.64
CA HIS A 406 2.66 18.55 4.91
C HIS A 406 1.59 19.42 5.58
N ALA A 407 1.49 19.38 6.91
CA ALA A 407 0.61 20.26 7.68
C ALA A 407 1.03 21.73 7.58
N ALA A 408 2.34 22.01 7.61
CA ALA A 408 2.88 23.36 7.43
C ALA A 408 2.58 23.94 6.03
N ALA A 409 2.41 23.07 5.03
CA ALA A 409 1.94 23.45 3.69
C ALA A 409 0.42 23.77 3.65
N GLY A 410 -0.31 23.63 4.77
CA GLY A 410 -1.73 23.95 4.90
C GLY A 410 -2.66 22.76 4.61
N PHE A 411 -2.16 21.54 4.44
CA PHE A 411 -2.98 20.37 4.15
C PHE A 411 -3.36 19.60 5.42
N PRO A 412 -4.55 19.00 5.48
CA PRO A 412 -4.98 18.26 6.66
C PRO A 412 -4.14 17.01 6.89
N VAL A 413 -3.65 16.84 8.12
CA VAL A 413 -2.87 15.67 8.55
C VAL A 413 -3.49 15.10 9.84
N TRP A 414 -3.49 13.77 9.96
CA TRP A 414 -3.79 13.04 11.17
C TRP A 414 -2.66 12.06 11.45
N GLU A 415 -2.15 12.07 12.69
CA GLU A 415 -1.06 11.19 13.11
C GLU A 415 -1.56 10.11 14.04
N TYR A 416 -0.96 8.90 13.95
CA TYR A 416 -1.25 7.80 14.87
C TYR A 416 0.00 7.05 15.33
N GLN A 417 -0.17 6.34 16.47
CA GLN A 417 0.70 5.26 16.93
C GLN A 417 -0.13 4.01 17.19
N PHE A 418 0.38 2.85 16.77
CA PHE A 418 -0.23 1.56 17.08
C PHE A 418 0.67 0.77 18.02
N ASP A 419 0.15 0.39 19.23
CA ASP A 419 0.91 -0.35 20.26
C ASP A 419 0.23 -1.66 20.69
N ARG A 420 -0.73 -2.17 19.94
CA ARG A 420 -1.39 -3.44 20.29
C ARG A 420 -0.55 -4.63 19.83
N ALA A 421 0.00 -5.38 20.80
CA ALA A 421 0.65 -6.64 20.54
C ALA A 421 -0.38 -7.77 20.36
N ILE A 422 -0.11 -8.68 19.43
CA ILE A 422 -0.93 -9.88 19.24
C ILE A 422 -0.43 -10.96 20.21
N PRO A 423 -1.24 -11.38 21.20
CA PRO A 423 -0.83 -12.42 22.14
C PRO A 423 -0.43 -13.74 21.42
N PRO A 424 0.58 -14.48 21.89
CA PRO A 424 1.33 -14.27 23.14
C PRO A 424 2.55 -13.34 23.02
N LYS A 425 2.70 -12.57 21.94
CA LYS A 425 3.83 -11.65 21.79
C LYS A 425 3.76 -10.54 22.83
N PRO A 426 4.89 -10.17 23.48
CA PRO A 426 4.89 -9.13 24.50
C PRO A 426 4.79 -7.72 23.91
N ASN A 427 5.20 -7.53 22.66
CA ASN A 427 5.28 -6.24 21.99
C ASN A 427 4.63 -6.31 20.60
N VAL A 428 4.17 -5.15 20.13
CA VAL A 428 3.84 -4.94 18.72
C VAL A 428 5.10 -5.14 17.86
N VAL A 429 4.91 -5.53 16.62
CA VAL A 429 5.99 -5.69 15.64
C VAL A 429 5.62 -4.94 14.36
N HIS A 430 6.59 -4.76 13.49
CA HIS A 430 6.35 -4.20 12.15
C HIS A 430 5.20 -4.94 11.43
N SER A 431 4.31 -4.21 10.80
CA SER A 431 3.08 -4.71 10.16
C SER A 431 2.02 -5.29 11.13
N GLY A 432 2.16 -5.05 12.45
CA GLY A 432 1.25 -5.57 13.48
C GLY A 432 -0.18 -5.03 13.36
N GLU A 433 -0.36 -3.85 12.80
CA GLU A 433 -1.63 -3.16 12.58
C GLU A 433 -2.47 -3.76 11.45
N LEU A 434 -1.85 -4.42 10.47
CA LEU A 434 -2.51 -4.84 9.23
C LEU A 434 -3.70 -5.78 9.44
N ALA A 435 -3.60 -6.73 10.39
CA ALA A 435 -4.71 -7.60 10.74
C ALA A 435 -5.95 -6.81 11.20
N TYR A 436 -5.74 -5.66 11.85
CA TYR A 436 -6.80 -4.77 12.33
C TYR A 436 -7.36 -3.89 11.22
N VAL A 437 -6.50 -3.39 10.34
CA VAL A 437 -6.90 -2.56 9.18
C VAL A 437 -7.78 -3.36 8.23
N PHE A 438 -7.38 -4.59 7.88
CA PHE A 438 -8.17 -5.46 7.00
C PHE A 438 -9.26 -6.24 7.72
N GLY A 439 -9.28 -6.27 9.06
CA GLY A 439 -10.24 -7.03 9.85
C GLY A 439 -10.03 -8.55 9.78
N ASN A 440 -8.88 -9.00 9.30
CA ASN A 440 -8.51 -10.40 9.17
C ASN A 440 -7.79 -10.88 10.43
N LEU A 441 -8.52 -10.88 11.55
CA LEU A 441 -8.02 -11.29 12.88
C LEU A 441 -7.86 -12.81 12.94
N ARG A 442 -6.99 -13.36 12.09
CA ARG A 442 -6.66 -14.79 12.03
C ARG A 442 -5.16 -14.97 12.19
N PRO A 443 -4.72 -16.06 12.83
CA PRO A 443 -3.31 -16.39 12.87
C PRO A 443 -2.77 -16.64 11.45
N THR A 444 -1.99 -15.72 10.91
CA THR A 444 -1.37 -15.85 9.59
C THR A 444 0.10 -15.43 9.65
N GLY A 445 1.00 -16.28 9.17
CA GLY A 445 2.42 -15.95 9.02
C GLY A 445 3.07 -15.35 10.28
N SER A 446 3.66 -14.19 10.16
CA SER A 446 4.27 -13.44 11.27
C SER A 446 3.27 -12.92 12.30
N GLN A 447 1.97 -12.91 11.96
CA GLN A 447 0.85 -12.46 12.79
C GLN A 447 0.15 -13.59 13.54
N ALA A 448 0.78 -14.77 13.66
CA ALA A 448 0.22 -15.88 14.41
C ALA A 448 0.03 -15.51 15.90
N GLY A 449 -1.22 -15.52 16.37
CA GLY A 449 -1.58 -15.17 17.73
C GLY A 449 -3.08 -15.37 17.98
N GLU A 450 -3.52 -15.14 19.21
CA GLU A 450 -4.92 -15.24 19.61
C GLU A 450 -5.54 -13.84 19.70
N PHE A 451 -6.56 -13.59 18.89
CA PHE A 451 -7.32 -12.34 18.89
C PHE A 451 -8.57 -12.47 19.78
N GLY A 452 -8.69 -11.57 20.75
CA GLY A 452 -9.80 -11.51 21.68
C GLY A 452 -10.89 -10.50 21.30
N GLU A 453 -11.77 -10.20 22.27
CA GLU A 453 -12.84 -9.20 22.07
C GLU A 453 -12.29 -7.78 21.94
N ALA A 454 -11.25 -7.43 22.70
CA ALA A 454 -10.58 -6.13 22.60
C ALA A 454 -10.02 -5.91 21.19
N ASP A 455 -9.44 -6.96 20.58
CA ASP A 455 -8.88 -6.88 19.23
C ASP A 455 -9.96 -6.66 18.17
N ARG A 456 -11.13 -7.34 18.32
CA ARG A 456 -12.27 -7.13 17.42
C ARG A 456 -12.85 -5.72 17.52
N LYS A 457 -12.94 -5.17 18.74
CA LYS A 457 -13.40 -3.79 18.97
C LYS A 457 -12.42 -2.77 18.38
N LEU A 458 -11.13 -2.99 18.61
CA LEU A 458 -10.07 -2.12 18.07
C LEU A 458 -10.06 -2.15 16.54
N SER A 459 -10.11 -3.34 15.93
CA SER A 459 -10.18 -3.50 14.48
C SER A 459 -11.40 -2.78 13.89
N ALA A 460 -12.58 -2.95 14.49
CA ALA A 460 -13.79 -2.24 14.04
C ALA A 460 -13.66 -0.72 14.12
N ALA A 461 -12.95 -0.19 15.11
CA ALA A 461 -12.69 1.24 15.22
C ALA A 461 -11.68 1.72 14.16
N ILE A 462 -10.58 1.01 13.96
CA ILE A 462 -9.57 1.31 12.94
C ILE A 462 -10.20 1.30 11.55
N GLN A 463 -10.96 0.26 11.19
CA GLN A 463 -11.64 0.20 9.90
C GLN A 463 -12.61 1.36 9.70
N LYS A 464 -13.31 1.80 10.74
CA LYS A 464 -14.15 3.00 10.65
C LYS A 464 -13.34 4.26 10.37
N TYR A 465 -12.23 4.49 11.07
CA TYR A 465 -11.37 5.65 10.83
C TYR A 465 -10.82 5.64 9.40
N TRP A 466 -10.26 4.52 8.93
CA TRP A 466 -9.72 4.41 7.58
C TRP A 466 -10.77 4.64 6.51
N THR A 467 -11.95 4.02 6.67
CA THR A 467 -13.02 4.17 5.69
C THR A 467 -13.76 5.51 5.78
N ASN A 468 -13.87 6.13 6.96
CA ASN A 468 -14.36 7.52 7.07
C ASN A 468 -13.40 8.48 6.35
N PHE A 469 -12.10 8.34 6.59
CA PHE A 469 -11.08 9.12 5.88
C PHE A 469 -11.17 8.92 4.37
N ALA A 470 -11.32 7.69 3.90
CA ALA A 470 -11.51 7.40 2.48
C ALA A 470 -12.79 8.04 1.90
N LYS A 471 -13.87 8.14 2.67
CA LYS A 471 -15.14 8.78 2.25
C LYS A 471 -15.04 10.29 2.17
N THR A 472 -14.41 10.92 3.14
CA THR A 472 -14.57 12.37 3.41
C THR A 472 -13.26 13.15 3.43
N GLY A 473 -12.11 12.49 3.63
CA GLY A 473 -10.82 13.13 3.93
C GLY A 473 -10.66 13.49 5.42
N ASP A 474 -11.59 13.03 6.27
CA ASP A 474 -11.56 13.18 7.73
C ASP A 474 -11.83 11.80 8.36
N PRO A 475 -10.97 11.28 9.26
CA PRO A 475 -11.19 9.99 9.90
C PRO A 475 -12.37 9.98 10.88
N ASN A 476 -12.81 11.14 11.33
CA ASN A 476 -13.89 11.29 12.30
C ASN A 476 -15.27 10.90 11.74
N GLY A 477 -16.14 10.47 12.62
CA GLY A 477 -17.51 10.09 12.26
C GLY A 477 -18.24 9.38 13.40
N ALA A 478 -19.47 8.98 13.14
CA ALA A 478 -20.29 8.31 14.15
C ALA A 478 -19.67 6.99 14.63
N GLY A 479 -19.65 6.80 15.94
CA GLY A 479 -19.24 5.55 16.59
C GLY A 479 -17.73 5.36 16.74
N VAL A 480 -16.94 6.44 16.62
CA VAL A 480 -15.53 6.50 17.01
C VAL A 480 -15.26 7.79 17.80
N PRO A 481 -14.30 7.80 18.75
CA PRO A 481 -13.84 9.01 19.41
C PRO A 481 -13.30 10.05 18.44
N ASN A 482 -13.30 11.33 18.85
CA ASN A 482 -12.72 12.38 18.03
C ASN A 482 -11.19 12.25 17.94
N TRP A 483 -10.70 12.17 16.71
CA TRP A 483 -9.27 12.18 16.38
C TRP A 483 -8.91 13.60 15.91
N PRO A 484 -8.18 14.40 16.70
CA PRO A 484 -7.83 15.76 16.30
C PRO A 484 -6.88 15.77 15.10
N LYS A 485 -7.04 16.75 14.22
CA LYS A 485 -6.03 17.04 13.20
C LYS A 485 -4.70 17.36 13.87
N TYR A 486 -3.62 16.99 13.21
CA TYR A 486 -2.29 17.40 13.63
C TYR A 486 -2.19 18.94 13.68
N ASP A 487 -1.61 19.41 14.73
CA ASP A 487 -1.31 20.82 14.99
C ASP A 487 0.10 20.94 15.57
N ALA A 488 0.95 21.78 14.98
CA ALA A 488 2.35 21.91 15.37
C ALA A 488 2.56 22.41 16.82
N THR A 489 1.55 23.02 17.44
CA THR A 489 1.60 23.48 18.83
C THR A 489 1.26 22.34 19.79
N SER A 490 0.12 21.69 19.58
CA SER A 490 -0.38 20.61 20.43
C SER A 490 0.23 19.25 20.12
N ARG A 491 0.65 19.01 18.86
CA ARG A 491 1.25 17.74 18.37
C ARG A 491 0.49 16.52 18.83
N LYS A 492 -0.85 16.57 18.71
CA LYS A 492 -1.74 15.49 19.10
C LYS A 492 -1.76 14.40 18.07
N PHE A 493 -1.76 13.15 18.56
CA PHE A 493 -1.91 11.95 17.75
C PHE A 493 -2.91 10.98 18.39
N MET A 494 -3.47 10.08 17.58
CA MET A 494 -4.30 8.97 18.07
C MET A 494 -3.39 7.79 18.43
N GLU A 495 -3.50 7.28 19.64
CA GLU A 495 -2.86 6.04 20.05
C GLU A 495 -3.88 4.89 20.09
N PHE A 496 -3.59 3.85 19.34
CA PHE A 496 -4.22 2.54 19.45
C PHE A 496 -3.42 1.75 20.49
N THR A 497 -3.85 1.83 21.74
CA THR A 497 -3.05 1.44 22.89
C THR A 497 -2.82 -0.06 23.00
N ARG A 498 -1.82 -0.46 23.78
CA ARG A 498 -1.53 -1.86 24.14
C ARG A 498 -2.73 -2.57 24.78
N ALA A 499 -3.57 -1.86 25.52
CA ALA A 499 -4.81 -2.40 26.10
C ALA A 499 -5.92 -2.61 25.05
N GLY A 500 -5.77 -2.11 23.82
CA GLY A 500 -6.81 -2.13 22.79
C GLY A 500 -7.80 -0.99 22.92
N GLU A 501 -7.41 0.09 23.58
CA GLU A 501 -8.19 1.32 23.74
C GLU A 501 -7.73 2.40 22.77
N LEU A 502 -8.53 3.45 22.62
CA LEU A 502 -8.26 4.62 21.81
C LEU A 502 -7.95 5.80 22.73
N ALA A 503 -6.77 6.39 22.59
CA ALA A 503 -6.36 7.56 23.37
C ALA A 503 -5.80 8.66 22.46
N VAL A 504 -6.06 9.91 22.82
CA VAL A 504 -5.41 11.07 22.20
C VAL A 504 -4.26 11.49 23.09
N ASN A 505 -3.05 11.37 22.57
CA ASN A 505 -1.82 11.73 23.25
C ASN A 505 -1.08 12.88 22.53
N GLU A 506 0.01 13.36 23.12
CA GLU A 506 0.77 14.51 22.62
C GLU A 506 2.27 14.19 22.56
N ASN A 507 2.97 14.87 21.63
CA ASN A 507 4.43 14.88 21.59
C ASN A 507 5.10 13.51 21.44
N GLN A 508 4.57 12.65 20.56
CA GLN A 508 5.13 11.32 20.27
C GLN A 508 6.65 11.38 20.04
N ARG A 509 7.44 10.85 20.95
CA ARG A 509 8.92 10.78 20.83
C ARG A 509 9.59 12.12 20.42
N ARG A 510 9.01 13.25 20.82
CA ARG A 510 9.38 14.60 20.36
C ARG A 510 10.89 14.85 20.37
N ALA A 511 11.56 14.63 21.51
CA ALA A 511 12.98 14.94 21.65
C ALA A 511 13.86 14.17 20.66
N PHE A 512 13.53 12.91 20.37
CA PHE A 512 14.24 12.05 19.42
C PHE A 512 14.01 12.51 17.98
N CYS A 513 12.77 12.81 17.62
CA CYS A 513 12.40 13.22 16.26
C CYS A 513 12.84 14.66 15.96
N GLU A 514 12.98 15.54 16.95
CA GLU A 514 13.60 16.86 16.78
C GLU A 514 15.08 16.74 16.38
N VAL A 515 15.86 15.82 17.00
CA VAL A 515 17.25 15.56 16.60
C VAL A 515 17.32 15.00 15.17
N PHE A 516 16.41 14.09 14.84
CA PHE A 516 16.29 13.55 13.48
C PHE A 516 16.00 14.67 12.48
N ALA A 517 14.99 15.49 12.71
CA ALA A 517 14.60 16.58 11.83
C ALA A 517 15.70 17.64 11.64
N GLU A 518 16.44 17.97 12.72
CA GLU A 518 17.58 18.88 12.66
C GLU A 518 18.69 18.32 11.77
N ALA A 519 19.02 17.03 11.91
CA ALA A 519 20.01 16.36 11.07
C ALA A 519 19.59 16.27 9.60
N GLU A 520 18.30 15.99 9.31
CA GLU A 520 17.80 15.95 7.94
C GLU A 520 17.81 17.34 7.28
N LYS A 521 17.42 18.41 8.02
CA LYS A 521 17.52 19.80 7.52
C LYS A 521 18.95 20.20 7.21
N ALA A 522 19.90 19.90 8.10
CA ALA A 522 21.32 20.16 7.87
C ALA A 522 21.86 19.40 6.64
N SER A 523 21.46 18.15 6.47
CA SER A 523 21.84 17.33 5.32
C SER A 523 21.27 17.85 3.99
N ARG A 524 20.04 18.39 3.99
CA ARG A 524 19.42 19.01 2.80
C ARG A 524 20.13 20.33 2.44
N ALA A 525 20.55 21.13 3.42
CA ALA A 525 21.23 22.41 3.19
C ALA A 525 22.65 22.27 2.63
N ASN A 526 23.30 21.12 2.81
CA ASN A 526 24.67 20.84 2.35
C ASN A 526 24.73 20.23 0.92
N ARG A 527 23.62 20.18 0.20
CA ARG A 527 23.49 19.71 -1.19
C ARG A 527 23.11 20.85 -2.14
#